data_3ff2ed79c113e6809c36507cd4568ac2
#
_entry.id   3ff2ed79c113e6809c36507cd4568ac2
#
_cell.length_a   1.000
_cell.length_b   1.000
_cell.length_c   1.000
_cell.angle_alpha   90.00
_cell.angle_beta   90.00
_cell.angle_gamma   90.00
#
_symmetry.space_group_name_H-M   'P 1'
#
loop_
_entity.id
_entity.type
_entity.pdbx_description
1 polymer ?
#
loop_
_entity_poly.entity_id
_entity_poly.type
_entity_poly.pdbx_seq_one_letter_code
_entity_poly.pdbx_strand_id
1 'polypeptide(L)'
;KTTLAVQLARDLNAVHFNADEIRREINKDLGFSKEDRIEQARRMGILCDIASRYGSPVIADFVCPTPETRRAFNADFVVWVDRIKEGRFEDTNKMFVPPDQWDYRVTSEPCDFVAYHSQEIHRSINRFSRNLLLAISS
;
A
#
# COMPACT_ATOMS: atom_id res chain seq x y z
N LYS A 1 1.53 3.20 -9.05
CA LYS A 1 1.29 2.50 -7.78
C LYS A 1 0.56 1.19 -8.01
N THR A 2 -0.64 1.24 -8.53
CA THR A 2 -1.45 0.04 -8.79
C THR A 2 -0.76 -0.88 -9.80
N THR A 3 -0.12 -0.32 -10.82
CA THR A 3 0.64 -1.11 -11.82
C THR A 3 1.77 -1.91 -11.16
N LEU A 4 2.51 -1.27 -10.24
CA LEU A 4 3.56 -1.96 -9.48
C LEU A 4 2.97 -3.04 -8.57
N ALA A 5 1.84 -2.74 -7.91
CA ALA A 5 1.17 -3.71 -7.04
C ALA A 5 0.71 -4.95 -7.81
N VAL A 6 0.13 -4.76 -9.01
CA VAL A 6 -0.30 -5.87 -9.86
C VAL A 6 0.88 -6.76 -10.25
N GLN A 7 1.98 -6.15 -10.69
CA GLN A 7 3.18 -6.90 -11.08
C GLN A 7 3.78 -7.64 -9.89
N LEU A 8 3.90 -6.96 -8.76
CA LEU A 8 4.46 -7.56 -7.55
C LEU A 8 3.59 -8.72 -7.04
N ALA A 9 2.27 -8.58 -7.13
CA ALA A 9 1.35 -9.65 -6.75
C ALA A 9 1.55 -10.90 -7.62
N ARG A 10 1.79 -10.73 -8.91
CA ARG A 10 2.11 -11.85 -9.80
C ARG A 10 3.43 -12.49 -9.44
N ASP A 11 4.46 -11.68 -9.23
CA ASP A 11 5.81 -12.19 -8.96
C ASP A 11 5.89 -12.92 -7.61
N LEU A 12 5.12 -12.48 -6.63
CA LEU A 12 5.06 -13.09 -5.30
C LEU A 12 3.98 -14.15 -5.14
N ASN A 13 3.12 -14.30 -6.14
CA ASN A 13 1.89 -15.08 -6.02
C ASN A 13 1.07 -14.63 -4.78
N ALA A 14 0.87 -13.32 -4.69
CA ALA A 14 0.25 -12.65 -3.55
C ALA A 14 -1.21 -12.29 -3.83
N VAL A 15 -1.98 -12.15 -2.75
CA VAL A 15 -3.31 -11.53 -2.81
C VAL A 15 -3.12 -10.03 -2.87
N HIS A 16 -3.86 -9.34 -3.73
CA HIS A 16 -3.78 -7.89 -3.89
C HIS A 16 -5.12 -7.24 -3.54
N PHE A 17 -5.11 -6.36 -2.55
CA PHE A 17 -6.25 -5.51 -2.19
C PHE A 17 -5.96 -4.08 -2.57
N ASN A 18 -6.79 -3.52 -3.44
CA ASN A 18 -6.76 -2.10 -3.78
C ASN A 18 -7.81 -1.37 -2.94
N ALA A 19 -7.39 -0.29 -2.29
CA ALA A 19 -8.27 0.42 -1.35
C ALA A 19 -9.50 1.04 -2.02
N ASP A 20 -9.36 1.53 -3.25
CA ASP A 20 -10.50 2.11 -3.97
C ASP A 20 -11.55 1.05 -4.30
N GLU A 21 -11.10 -0.14 -4.67
CA GLU A 21 -11.98 -1.27 -4.91
C GLU A 21 -12.69 -1.69 -3.62
N ILE A 22 -11.96 -1.80 -2.52
CA ILE A 22 -12.54 -2.16 -1.22
C ILE A 22 -13.55 -1.12 -0.75
N ARG A 23 -13.29 0.18 -0.98
CA ARG A 23 -14.27 1.23 -0.68
C ARG A 23 -15.54 1.06 -1.48
N ARG A 24 -15.38 0.80 -2.77
CA ARG A 24 -16.53 0.69 -3.68
C ARG A 24 -17.40 -0.52 -3.38
N GLU A 25 -16.77 -1.64 -3.02
CA GLU A 25 -17.49 -2.91 -2.90
C GLU A 25 -17.89 -3.27 -1.47
N ILE A 26 -17.06 -2.92 -0.49
CA ILE A 26 -17.24 -3.37 0.91
C ILE A 26 -17.44 -2.19 1.85
N ASN A 27 -16.56 -1.21 1.82
CA ASN A 27 -16.55 -0.11 2.78
C ASN A 27 -17.31 1.11 2.26
N LYS A 28 -18.52 0.89 1.76
CA LYS A 28 -19.36 1.93 1.16
C LYS A 28 -19.81 2.99 2.15
N ASP A 29 -19.78 2.68 3.44
CA ASP A 29 -20.17 3.56 4.53
C ASP A 29 -19.10 4.62 4.84
N LEU A 30 -17.87 4.47 4.33
CA LEU A 30 -16.77 5.36 4.66
C LEU A 30 -16.62 6.50 3.64
N GLY A 31 -16.45 7.71 4.16
CA GLY A 31 -16.08 8.87 3.36
C GLY A 31 -14.57 9.13 3.39
N PHE A 32 -14.20 10.41 3.37
CA PHE A 32 -12.80 10.83 3.27
C PHE A 32 -12.36 11.73 4.43
N SER A 33 -13.13 11.73 5.53
CA SER A 33 -12.72 12.41 6.75
C SER A 33 -11.48 11.74 7.34
N LYS A 34 -10.80 12.42 8.25
CA LYS A 34 -9.65 11.86 8.93
C LYS A 34 -10.00 10.53 9.62
N GLU A 35 -11.12 10.51 10.31
CA GLU A 35 -11.61 9.33 11.04
C GLU A 35 -11.94 8.18 10.09
N ASP A 36 -12.59 8.48 8.96
CA ASP A 36 -12.95 7.47 7.96
C ASP A 36 -11.72 6.90 7.29
N ARG A 37 -10.70 7.71 7.06
CA ARG A 37 -9.43 7.22 6.48
C ARG A 37 -8.69 6.29 7.45
N ILE A 38 -8.72 6.58 8.73
CA ILE A 38 -8.16 5.70 9.76
C ILE A 38 -8.94 4.38 9.81
N GLU A 39 -10.27 4.45 9.76
CA GLU A 39 -11.12 3.25 9.76
C GLU A 39 -10.91 2.42 8.49
N GLN A 40 -10.73 3.06 7.34
CA GLN A 40 -10.40 2.36 6.10
C GLN A 40 -9.09 1.59 6.25
N ALA A 41 -8.07 2.22 6.79
CA ALA A 41 -6.77 1.58 7.01
C ALA A 41 -6.87 0.41 8.00
N ARG A 42 -7.65 0.58 9.06
CA ARG A 42 -7.90 -0.48 10.04
C ARG A 42 -8.57 -1.70 9.39
N ARG A 43 -9.61 -1.47 8.60
CA ARG A 43 -10.34 -2.55 7.90
C ARG A 43 -9.45 -3.23 6.86
N MET A 44 -8.65 -2.46 6.12
CA MET A 44 -7.67 -3.01 5.18
C MET A 44 -6.66 -3.92 5.89
N GLY A 45 -6.18 -3.49 7.06
CA GLY A 45 -5.26 -4.29 7.87
C GLY A 45 -5.87 -5.61 8.32
N ILE A 46 -7.13 -5.60 8.74
CA ILE A 46 -7.85 -6.81 9.14
C ILE A 46 -8.00 -7.77 7.96
N LEU A 47 -8.40 -7.26 6.79
CA LEU A 47 -8.52 -8.06 5.58
C LEU A 47 -7.19 -8.73 5.22
N CYS A 48 -6.11 -7.97 5.27
CA CYS A 48 -4.77 -8.49 4.99
C CYS A 48 -4.35 -9.56 5.99
N ASP A 49 -4.61 -9.34 7.28
CA ASP A 49 -4.28 -10.32 8.31
C ASP A 49 -5.04 -11.63 8.12
N ILE A 50 -6.33 -11.53 7.81
CA ILE A 50 -7.16 -12.72 7.55
C ILE A 50 -6.61 -13.48 6.34
N ALA A 51 -6.38 -12.78 5.24
CA ALA A 51 -5.89 -13.40 4.01
C ALA A 51 -4.51 -14.04 4.20
N SER A 52 -3.62 -13.38 4.96
CA SER A 52 -2.26 -13.87 5.17
C SER A 52 -2.20 -15.16 5.99
N ARG A 53 -3.22 -15.46 6.79
CA ARG A 53 -3.29 -16.70 7.57
C ARG A 53 -3.36 -17.97 6.71
N TYR A 54 -3.71 -17.81 5.43
CA TYR A 54 -3.85 -18.92 4.51
C TYR A 54 -2.61 -19.15 3.64
N GLY A 55 -1.47 -18.57 4.06
CA GLY A 55 -0.16 -18.91 3.51
C GLY A 55 0.35 -18.05 2.38
N SER A 56 -0.47 -17.15 1.81
CA SER A 56 -0.04 -16.25 0.74
C SER A 56 0.34 -14.89 1.29
N PRO A 57 1.38 -14.24 0.75
CA PRO A 57 1.62 -12.84 1.06
C PRO A 57 0.47 -11.97 0.53
N VAL A 58 0.28 -10.81 1.13
CA VAL A 58 -0.81 -9.89 0.80
C VAL A 58 -0.23 -8.51 0.51
N ILE A 59 -0.70 -7.91 -0.56
CA ILE A 59 -0.33 -6.55 -0.94
C ILE A 59 -1.54 -5.65 -0.77
N ALA A 60 -1.40 -4.63 0.05
CA ALA A 60 -2.38 -3.57 0.18
C ALA A 60 -1.89 -2.34 -0.58
N ASP A 61 -2.68 -1.88 -1.51
CA ASP A 61 -2.37 -0.78 -2.41
C ASP A 61 -3.29 0.38 -2.09
N PHE A 62 -2.77 1.38 -1.39
CA PHE A 62 -3.55 2.57 -1.05
C PHE A 62 -2.65 3.74 -0.62
N VAL A 63 -3.22 4.93 -0.53
CA VAL A 63 -2.45 6.14 -0.22
C VAL A 63 -1.90 6.11 1.20
N CYS A 64 -2.69 5.77 2.17
CA CYS A 64 -2.29 5.67 3.58
C CYS A 64 -1.51 6.93 4.04
N PRO A 65 -2.15 8.11 4.06
CA PRO A 65 -1.44 9.38 3.99
C PRO A 65 -0.82 9.87 5.29
N THR A 66 -1.15 9.30 6.43
CA THR A 66 -0.71 9.81 7.73
C THR A 66 -0.10 8.72 8.60
N PRO A 67 0.71 9.11 9.62
CA PRO A 67 1.22 8.13 10.59
C PRO A 67 0.10 7.33 11.27
N GLU A 68 -1.03 7.97 11.56
CA GLU A 68 -2.19 7.33 12.18
C GLU A 68 -2.78 6.24 11.29
N THR A 69 -2.95 6.52 9.99
CA THR A 69 -3.46 5.52 9.05
C THR A 69 -2.48 4.36 8.90
N ARG A 70 -1.18 4.63 8.87
CA ARG A 70 -0.16 3.59 8.77
C ARG A 70 -0.12 2.70 10.01
N ARG A 71 -0.26 3.29 11.19
CA ARG A 71 -0.37 2.51 12.44
C ARG A 71 -1.63 1.65 12.46
N ALA A 72 -2.74 2.20 11.99
CA ALA A 72 -4.00 1.46 11.93
C ALA A 72 -3.91 0.26 10.98
N PHE A 73 -3.20 0.39 9.87
CA PHE A 73 -2.96 -0.72 8.95
C PHE A 73 -1.94 -1.73 9.51
N ASN A 74 -0.83 -1.26 10.05
CA ASN A 74 0.23 -2.05 10.67
C ASN A 74 0.91 -3.03 9.71
N ALA A 75 1.59 -2.50 8.70
CA ALA A 75 2.28 -3.29 7.69
C ALA A 75 3.55 -3.96 8.24
N ASP A 76 3.85 -5.15 7.75
CA ASP A 76 5.12 -5.83 8.00
C ASP A 76 6.25 -5.30 7.11
N PHE A 77 5.90 -4.86 5.90
CA PHE A 77 6.86 -4.33 4.94
C PHE A 77 6.23 -3.13 4.22
N VAL A 78 6.89 -2.00 4.24
CA VAL A 78 6.39 -0.75 3.67
C VAL A 78 7.16 -0.41 2.40
N VAL A 79 6.43 -0.29 1.30
CA VAL A 79 6.96 0.23 0.04
C VAL A 79 6.42 1.65 -0.14
N TRP A 80 7.30 2.63 -0.09
CA TRP A 80 6.94 4.01 -0.33
C TRP A 80 7.16 4.37 -1.80
N VAL A 81 6.08 4.60 -2.53
CA VAL A 81 6.15 5.02 -3.92
C VAL A 81 6.20 6.54 -3.96
N ASP A 82 7.40 7.09 -4.00
CA ASP A 82 7.69 8.52 -3.92
C ASP A 82 8.05 9.07 -5.30
N ARG A 83 7.06 9.08 -6.20
CA ARG A 83 7.25 9.51 -7.59
C ARG A 83 6.39 10.67 -8.02
N ILE A 84 5.21 10.79 -7.43
CA ILE A 84 4.22 11.80 -7.80
C ILE A 84 4.19 12.83 -6.70
N LYS A 85 4.61 14.06 -7.02
CA LYS A 85 4.60 15.17 -6.07
C LYS A 85 3.23 15.82 -5.97
N GLU A 86 2.39 15.68 -7.02
CA GLU A 86 1.02 16.13 -7.04
C GLU A 86 0.13 14.96 -7.45
N GLY A 87 -0.79 14.57 -6.59
CA GLY A 87 -1.70 13.46 -6.85
C GLY A 87 -3.00 13.92 -7.47
N ARG A 88 -3.87 12.95 -7.75
CA ARG A 88 -5.19 13.20 -8.34
C ARG A 88 -6.13 13.97 -7.41
N PHE A 89 -5.95 13.81 -6.11
CA PHE A 89 -6.86 14.32 -5.09
C PHE A 89 -6.12 15.31 -4.22
N GLU A 90 -6.46 16.59 -4.36
CA GLU A 90 -5.82 17.68 -3.63
C GLU A 90 -5.90 17.49 -2.11
N ASP A 91 -7.05 17.07 -1.59
CA ASP A 91 -7.23 16.83 -0.16
C ASP A 91 -6.27 15.78 0.37
N THR A 92 -6.08 14.71 -0.39
CA THR A 92 -5.13 13.64 -0.04
C THR A 92 -3.70 14.16 -0.07
N ASN A 93 -3.35 14.99 -1.05
CA ASN A 93 -2.02 15.59 -1.17
C ASN A 93 -1.69 16.48 0.02
N LYS A 94 -2.65 17.30 0.45
CA LYS A 94 -2.47 18.19 1.61
C LYS A 94 -2.33 17.41 2.91
N MET A 95 -2.98 16.26 3.00
CA MET A 95 -2.98 15.41 4.19
C MET A 95 -1.75 14.53 4.29
N PHE A 96 -1.07 14.29 3.16
CA PHE A 96 0.02 13.32 3.09
C PHE A 96 1.23 13.78 3.92
N VAL A 97 1.64 12.92 4.84
CA VAL A 97 2.87 13.07 5.62
C VAL A 97 3.82 11.96 5.17
N PRO A 98 5.02 12.29 4.65
CA PRO A 98 5.97 11.25 4.25
C PRO A 98 6.29 10.31 5.42
N PRO A 99 6.45 9.00 5.16
CA PRO A 99 6.80 8.06 6.22
C PRO A 99 8.21 8.34 6.75
N ASP A 100 8.38 8.23 8.07
CA ASP A 100 9.69 8.33 8.71
C ASP A 100 10.53 7.07 8.44
N GLN A 101 9.86 5.94 8.27
CA GLN A 101 10.49 4.65 8.05
C GLN A 101 9.82 3.93 6.89
N TRP A 102 10.61 3.33 6.05
CA TRP A 102 10.16 2.48 4.95
C TRP A 102 11.18 1.36 4.74
N ASP A 103 10.73 0.29 4.10
CA ASP A 103 11.60 -0.84 3.76
C ASP A 103 12.14 -0.73 2.33
N TYR A 104 11.35 -0.13 1.45
CA TYR A 104 11.75 0.12 0.07
C TYR A 104 11.14 1.43 -0.40
N ARG A 105 11.93 2.27 -1.06
CA ARG A 105 11.47 3.55 -1.61
C ARG A 105 11.67 3.58 -3.12
N VAL A 106 10.62 3.94 -3.82
CA VAL A 106 10.63 4.07 -5.29
C VAL A 106 10.67 5.55 -5.64
N THR A 107 11.81 6.03 -6.16
CA THR A 107 11.99 7.45 -6.46
C THR A 107 12.21 7.76 -7.93
N SER A 108 12.64 6.79 -8.73
CA SER A 108 13.04 7.02 -10.12
C SER A 108 12.50 5.94 -11.05
N GLU A 109 12.55 6.25 -12.35
CA GLU A 109 12.09 5.36 -13.39
C GLU A 109 13.26 4.83 -14.22
N PRO A 110 13.72 3.59 -14.00
CA PRO A 110 14.47 2.90 -15.04
C PRO A 110 13.54 2.52 -16.20
N CYS A 111 14.09 2.15 -17.34
CA CYS A 111 13.32 1.78 -18.52
C CYS A 111 12.27 0.71 -18.25
N ASP A 112 12.58 -0.26 -17.40
CA ASP A 112 11.67 -1.31 -16.97
C ASP A 112 11.22 -1.09 -15.52
N PHE A 113 10.68 0.08 -15.26
CA PHE A 113 10.33 0.54 -13.93
C PHE A 113 9.59 -0.50 -13.08
N VAL A 114 8.49 -1.04 -13.61
CA VAL A 114 7.64 -1.95 -12.84
C VAL A 114 8.35 -3.26 -12.57
N ALA A 115 8.95 -3.86 -13.61
CA ALA A 115 9.66 -5.14 -13.49
C ALA A 115 10.87 -5.00 -12.56
N TYR A 116 11.66 -3.94 -12.74
CA TYR A 116 12.83 -3.68 -11.91
C TYR A 116 12.48 -3.56 -10.43
N HIS A 117 11.53 -2.70 -10.10
CA HIS A 117 11.17 -2.47 -8.71
C HIS A 117 10.47 -3.68 -8.08
N SER A 118 9.68 -4.41 -8.85
CA SER A 118 9.08 -5.64 -8.36
C SER A 118 10.15 -6.66 -7.97
N GLN A 119 11.17 -6.84 -8.79
CA GLN A 119 12.28 -7.74 -8.48
C GLN A 119 13.07 -7.30 -7.25
N GLU A 120 13.39 -6.00 -7.16
CA GLU A 120 14.14 -5.47 -6.02
C GLU A 120 13.34 -5.58 -4.70
N ILE A 121 12.03 -5.33 -4.76
CA ILE A 121 11.16 -5.53 -3.60
C ILE A 121 11.11 -7.01 -3.21
N HIS A 122 10.96 -7.89 -4.17
CA HIS A 122 10.94 -9.34 -3.93
C HIS A 122 12.22 -9.79 -3.21
N ARG A 123 13.39 -9.31 -3.65
CA ARG A 123 14.66 -9.63 -3.00
C ARG A 123 14.75 -9.08 -1.59
N SER A 124 14.13 -7.93 -1.34
CA SER A 124 14.20 -7.24 -0.04
C SER A 124 13.23 -7.81 0.99
N ILE A 125 12.18 -8.51 0.55
CA ILE A 125 11.17 -9.05 1.44
C ILE A 125 11.76 -10.19 2.26
N ASN A 126 11.64 -10.04 3.58
CA ASN A 126 11.88 -11.15 4.48
C ASN A 126 10.78 -12.19 4.29
N ARG A 127 11.15 -13.47 4.21
CA ARG A 127 10.21 -14.58 4.06
C ARG A 127 9.09 -14.61 5.11
N PHE A 128 9.23 -13.88 6.21
CA PHE A 128 8.23 -13.77 7.26
C PHE A 128 7.31 -12.56 7.09
N SER A 129 7.59 -11.67 6.15
CA SER A 129 6.74 -10.51 5.87
C SER A 129 5.50 -10.97 5.11
N ARG A 130 4.34 -10.72 5.67
CA ARG A 130 3.08 -11.18 5.07
C ARG A 130 2.22 -10.04 4.56
N ASN A 131 2.21 -8.91 5.25
CA ASN A 131 1.40 -7.75 4.88
C ASN A 131 2.27 -6.66 4.29
N LEU A 132 2.12 -6.44 3.00
CA LEU A 132 2.86 -5.41 2.28
C LEU A 132 1.98 -4.19 2.08
N LEU A 133 2.43 -3.06 2.54
CA LEU A 133 1.78 -1.79 2.29
C LEU A 133 2.51 -1.07 1.16
N LEU A 134 1.84 -0.86 0.04
CA LEU A 134 2.30 0.09 -0.96
C LEU A 134 1.78 1.46 -0.57
N ALA A 135 2.46 2.10 0.34
CA ALA A 135 2.14 3.45 0.74
C ALA A 135 2.64 4.42 -0.33
N ILE A 136 1.85 5.39 -0.64
CA ILE A 136 2.10 6.23 -1.76
C ILE A 136 2.15 7.66 -1.33
N SER A 137 3.17 8.34 -1.80
CA SER A 137 3.10 9.78 -1.83
C SER A 137 2.20 10.22 -2.96
N SER A 138 1.45 11.16 -2.69
CA SER A 138 0.84 11.93 -3.73
C SER A 138 1.91 12.82 -4.39
#